data_3e8887ac214caf14118fdb5ac719ff5e
#
_entry.id   3e8887ac214caf14118fdb5ac719ff5e
#
_cell.length_a   1.000
_cell.length_b   1.000
_cell.length_c   1.000
_cell.angle_alpha   90.00
_cell.angle_beta   90.00
_cell.angle_gamma   90.00
#
_symmetry.space_group_name_H-M   'P 1'
#
loop_
_entity.id
_entity.type
_entity.pdbx_description
1 polymer ?
#
loop_
_entity_poly.entity_id
_entity_poly.type
_entity_poly.pdbx_seq_one_letter_code
_entity_poly.pdbx_strand_id
1 'polypeptide(L)'
;MNTIKSTFVTDITLTSPVLFLIFNRPETTQQVFSAIRKAKPPRLYVAADGPRSDYPNEDESCEIARSISTNVDWDCEVKTLFRDQNLGCRLAVSQAIDWFFEQELEGIILEDDCLPDQSFFWFCQELLGKYRDDTRIMHIGGTNFQFGKERTKYSYYFSRYTHLWGWASWRRAWKYYDVKLKQWPEGKKNEILLNWADDRRFINFWEILFEKSTSGDLDTWDIQWIFACWSQNGLSVVPSVNLVTNLGFSKKSTHTRDEKSELAYMSTKTINFPMVHPNFIVRHCKADQYVEWQQFSRPPLSRLLRKFKRLIRWRDE
;
A
#
# COMPACT_ATOMS: atom_id res chain seq x y z
N MET A 1 18.61 18.73 -20.23
CA MET A 1 19.47 18.40 -19.09
C MET A 1 19.24 16.93 -18.75
N ASN A 2 20.22 16.07 -19.07
CA ASN A 2 20.16 14.65 -18.72
C ASN A 2 20.31 14.53 -17.19
N THR A 3 19.22 14.29 -16.50
CA THR A 3 19.24 13.91 -15.08
C THR A 3 19.88 12.52 -15.00
N ILE A 4 21.14 12.46 -14.59
CA ILE A 4 21.79 11.21 -14.20
C ILE A 4 20.94 10.65 -13.06
N LYS A 5 20.17 9.58 -13.33
CA LYS A 5 19.53 8.80 -12.27
C LYS A 5 20.65 8.25 -11.40
N SER A 6 20.80 8.76 -10.18
CA SER A 6 21.75 8.18 -9.23
C SER A 6 21.33 6.73 -9.01
N THR A 7 22.19 5.82 -9.42
CA THR A 7 21.98 4.38 -9.17
C THR A 7 22.22 4.17 -7.69
N PHE A 8 21.20 3.70 -6.96
CA PHE A 8 21.36 3.28 -5.56
C PHE A 8 22.38 2.14 -5.53
N VAL A 9 23.45 2.32 -4.79
CA VAL A 9 24.47 1.30 -4.54
C VAL A 9 24.63 1.14 -3.03
N THR A 10 24.61 -0.09 -2.56
CA THR A 10 24.88 -0.43 -1.17
C THR A 10 25.66 -1.74 -1.08
N ASP A 11 26.59 -1.83 -0.14
CA ASP A 11 27.32 -3.05 0.18
C ASP A 11 26.52 -3.95 1.16
N ILE A 12 25.36 -3.48 1.63
CA ILE A 12 24.53 -4.23 2.57
C ILE A 12 23.64 -5.20 1.77
N THR A 13 23.74 -6.49 2.08
CA THR A 13 22.87 -7.52 1.51
C THR A 13 21.45 -7.40 2.05
N LEU A 14 20.45 -7.54 1.19
CA LEU A 14 19.06 -7.66 1.62
C LEU A 14 18.85 -9.02 2.29
N THR A 15 18.35 -9.01 3.53
CA THR A 15 18.05 -10.22 4.33
C THR A 15 16.55 -10.38 4.59
N SER A 16 15.77 -9.33 4.37
CA SER A 16 14.31 -9.35 4.56
C SER A 16 13.64 -10.19 3.48
N PRO A 17 12.68 -11.07 3.85
CA PRO A 17 11.87 -11.79 2.88
C PRO A 17 10.91 -10.83 2.16
N VAL A 18 10.53 -11.21 0.94
CA VAL A 18 9.58 -10.45 0.12
C VAL A 18 8.39 -11.33 -0.23
N LEU A 19 7.17 -10.84 0.05
CA LEU A 19 5.93 -11.36 -0.52
C LEU A 19 5.59 -10.56 -1.77
N PHE A 20 5.43 -11.24 -2.89
CA PHE A 20 5.02 -10.69 -4.17
C PHE A 20 3.63 -11.20 -4.53
N LEU A 21 2.65 -10.31 -4.49
CA LEU A 21 1.25 -10.56 -4.81
C LEU A 21 1.02 -10.25 -6.28
N ILE A 22 0.62 -11.26 -7.04
CA ILE A 22 0.41 -11.13 -8.50
C ILE A 22 -0.97 -11.63 -8.90
N PHE A 23 -1.40 -11.22 -10.09
CA PHE A 23 -2.64 -11.75 -10.66
C PHE A 23 -2.49 -11.96 -12.19
N ASN A 24 -3.04 -11.09 -13.00
CA ASN A 24 -3.24 -11.24 -14.45
C ASN A 24 -2.61 -10.11 -15.28
N ARG A 25 -1.52 -9.48 -14.80
CA ARG A 25 -0.88 -8.30 -15.43
C ARG A 25 0.60 -8.56 -15.76
N PRO A 26 0.93 -9.35 -16.79
CA PRO A 26 2.32 -9.69 -17.08
C PRO A 26 3.26 -8.50 -17.21
N GLU A 27 2.82 -7.39 -17.83
CA GLU A 27 3.68 -6.24 -18.12
C GLU A 27 4.12 -5.50 -16.84
N THR A 28 3.21 -5.29 -15.89
CA THR A 28 3.55 -4.65 -14.60
C THR A 28 4.28 -5.63 -13.71
N THR A 29 3.85 -6.89 -13.67
CA THR A 29 4.54 -7.98 -12.97
C THR A 29 6.02 -8.06 -13.36
N GLN A 30 6.34 -7.99 -14.67
CA GLN A 30 7.72 -8.01 -15.15
C GLN A 30 8.54 -6.83 -14.63
N GLN A 31 7.95 -5.64 -14.56
CA GLN A 31 8.64 -4.44 -14.07
C GLN A 31 8.93 -4.53 -12.58
N VAL A 32 7.93 -4.92 -11.77
CA VAL A 32 8.09 -5.07 -10.31
C VAL A 32 9.05 -6.22 -10.00
N PHE A 33 8.91 -7.37 -10.67
CA PHE A 33 9.84 -8.49 -10.52
C PHE A 33 11.27 -8.11 -10.88
N SER A 34 11.48 -7.28 -11.90
CA SER A 34 12.82 -6.78 -12.23
C SER A 34 13.43 -5.91 -11.12
N ALA A 35 12.62 -5.19 -10.35
CA ALA A 35 13.10 -4.47 -9.17
C ALA A 35 13.43 -5.43 -8.01
N ILE A 36 12.61 -6.46 -7.78
CA ILE A 36 12.88 -7.52 -6.79
C ILE A 36 14.15 -8.28 -7.16
N ARG A 37 14.35 -8.66 -8.44
CA ARG A 37 15.56 -9.32 -8.95
C ARG A 37 16.83 -8.53 -8.65
N LYS A 38 16.79 -7.20 -8.78
CA LYS A 38 17.94 -6.33 -8.46
C LYS A 38 18.25 -6.27 -6.97
N ALA A 39 17.21 -6.35 -6.12
CA ALA A 39 17.36 -6.35 -4.66
C ALA A 39 17.83 -7.71 -4.13
N LYS A 40 17.60 -8.80 -4.86
CA LYS A 40 18.02 -10.18 -4.55
C LYS A 40 17.62 -10.62 -3.13
N PRO A 41 16.32 -10.62 -2.77
CA PRO A 41 15.91 -11.13 -1.47
C PRO A 41 16.30 -12.61 -1.32
N PRO A 42 16.73 -13.07 -0.13
CA PRO A 42 17.10 -14.47 0.09
C PRO A 42 15.88 -15.41 0.14
N ARG A 43 14.69 -14.87 0.35
CA ARG A 43 13.41 -15.59 0.32
C ARG A 43 12.38 -14.78 -0.40
N LEU A 44 11.74 -15.39 -1.40
CA LEU A 44 10.68 -14.82 -2.20
C LEU A 44 9.43 -15.69 -2.10
N TYR A 45 8.37 -15.11 -1.60
CA TYR A 45 7.04 -15.69 -1.55
C TYR A 45 6.22 -15.12 -2.71
N VAL A 46 5.69 -15.96 -3.58
CA VAL A 46 4.86 -15.53 -4.72
C VAL A 46 3.45 -16.08 -4.52
N ALA A 47 2.49 -15.20 -4.38
CA ALA A 47 1.08 -15.58 -4.26
C ALA A 47 0.28 -15.05 -5.46
N ALA A 48 -0.50 -15.93 -6.08
CA ALA A 48 -1.34 -15.62 -7.23
C ALA A 48 -2.75 -16.16 -7.04
N ASP A 49 -3.76 -15.31 -7.25
CA ASP A 49 -5.15 -15.77 -7.33
C ASP A 49 -5.39 -16.57 -8.61
N GLY A 50 -6.46 -17.35 -8.65
CA GLY A 50 -6.90 -18.07 -9.83
C GLY A 50 -7.55 -17.14 -10.85
N PRO A 51 -7.61 -17.54 -12.15
CA PRO A 51 -8.32 -16.77 -13.16
C PRO A 51 -9.83 -16.76 -12.89
N ARG A 52 -10.50 -15.68 -13.30
CA ARG A 52 -11.96 -15.58 -13.24
C ARG A 52 -12.57 -16.33 -14.44
N SER A 53 -13.59 -17.12 -14.18
CA SER A 53 -14.23 -17.98 -15.21
C SER A 53 -14.83 -17.19 -16.37
N ASP A 54 -15.29 -15.96 -16.12
CA ASP A 54 -16.05 -15.14 -17.07
C ASP A 54 -15.17 -14.21 -17.92
N TYR A 55 -13.84 -14.32 -17.79
CA TYR A 55 -12.88 -13.46 -18.49
C TYR A 55 -12.04 -14.29 -19.48
N PRO A 56 -12.29 -14.15 -20.79
CA PRO A 56 -11.53 -14.90 -21.80
C PRO A 56 -10.03 -14.60 -21.74
N ASN A 57 -9.19 -15.63 -21.86
CA ASN A 57 -7.72 -15.58 -21.87
C ASN A 57 -7.08 -15.01 -20.57
N GLU A 58 -7.82 -14.94 -19.47
CA GLU A 58 -7.24 -14.51 -18.20
C GLU A 58 -6.33 -15.58 -17.60
N ASP A 59 -6.63 -16.84 -17.83
CA ASP A 59 -5.80 -18.01 -17.51
C ASP A 59 -4.39 -17.89 -18.11
N GLU A 60 -4.28 -17.57 -19.39
CA GLU A 60 -2.99 -17.33 -20.06
C GLU A 60 -2.23 -16.18 -19.41
N SER A 61 -2.90 -15.07 -19.13
CA SER A 61 -2.28 -13.91 -18.45
C SER A 61 -1.79 -14.25 -17.04
N CYS A 62 -2.56 -15.04 -16.28
CA CYS A 62 -2.17 -15.53 -14.96
C CYS A 62 -0.94 -16.44 -15.04
N GLU A 63 -0.90 -17.39 -15.98
CA GLU A 63 0.24 -18.29 -16.16
C GLU A 63 1.51 -17.54 -16.57
N ILE A 64 1.42 -16.55 -17.47
CA ILE A 64 2.56 -15.71 -17.83
C ILE A 64 3.07 -14.93 -16.60
N ALA A 65 2.17 -14.33 -15.79
CA ALA A 65 2.55 -13.61 -14.58
C ALA A 65 3.23 -14.54 -13.56
N ARG A 66 2.73 -15.76 -13.35
CA ARG A 66 3.32 -16.79 -12.49
C ARG A 66 4.71 -17.20 -12.98
N SER A 67 4.86 -17.44 -14.27
CA SER A 67 6.15 -17.79 -14.89
C SER A 67 7.20 -16.69 -14.72
N ILE A 68 6.83 -15.43 -14.94
CA ILE A 68 7.70 -14.28 -14.73
C ILE A 68 8.19 -14.23 -13.28
N SER A 69 7.28 -14.38 -12.33
CA SER A 69 7.54 -14.15 -10.90
C SER A 69 8.34 -15.26 -10.24
N THR A 70 8.45 -16.43 -10.88
CA THR A 70 9.23 -17.58 -10.40
C THR A 70 10.54 -17.78 -11.17
N ASN A 71 10.82 -16.97 -12.19
CA ASN A 71 12.05 -17.05 -12.97
C ASN A 71 13.24 -16.35 -12.22
N VAL A 72 13.60 -16.94 -11.09
CA VAL A 72 14.66 -16.45 -10.19
C VAL A 72 16.03 -16.93 -10.66
N ASP A 73 17.00 -16.01 -10.77
CA ASP A 73 18.37 -16.25 -11.23
C ASP A 73 19.44 -15.84 -10.20
N TRP A 74 19.06 -15.71 -8.94
CA TRP A 74 19.96 -15.47 -7.80
C TRP A 74 19.70 -16.51 -6.69
N ASP A 75 20.60 -16.61 -5.71
CA ASP A 75 20.42 -17.49 -4.57
C ASP A 75 19.22 -17.04 -3.72
N CYS A 76 18.13 -17.82 -3.81
CA CYS A 76 16.84 -17.46 -3.23
C CYS A 76 15.96 -18.69 -3.00
N GLU A 77 15.43 -18.82 -1.79
CA GLU A 77 14.36 -19.77 -1.52
C GLU A 77 13.05 -19.20 -2.05
N VAL A 78 12.45 -19.87 -3.05
CA VAL A 78 11.16 -19.47 -3.64
C VAL A 78 10.03 -20.35 -3.10
N LYS A 79 8.99 -19.73 -2.57
CA LYS A 79 7.75 -20.40 -2.14
C LYS A 79 6.57 -19.81 -2.92
N THR A 80 5.66 -20.68 -3.33
CA THR A 80 4.50 -20.27 -4.14
C THR A 80 3.18 -20.66 -3.48
N LEU A 81 2.18 -19.78 -3.64
CA LEU A 81 0.79 -20.01 -3.29
C LEU A 81 -0.08 -19.67 -4.50
N PHE A 82 -0.20 -20.61 -5.44
CA PHE A 82 -1.00 -20.44 -6.65
C PHE A 82 -2.36 -21.12 -6.48
N ARG A 83 -3.41 -20.37 -6.75
CA ARG A 83 -4.78 -20.86 -6.66
C ARG A 83 -5.33 -21.21 -8.03
N ASP A 84 -6.13 -22.26 -8.08
CA ASP A 84 -6.83 -22.70 -9.30
C ASP A 84 -8.14 -21.92 -9.50
N GLN A 85 -8.73 -21.40 -8.42
CA GLN A 85 -9.98 -20.67 -8.44
C GLN A 85 -9.77 -19.23 -7.94
N ASN A 86 -10.50 -18.29 -8.53
CA ASN A 86 -10.49 -16.90 -8.13
C ASN A 86 -11.26 -16.72 -6.81
N LEU A 87 -10.57 -16.18 -5.80
CA LEU A 87 -11.14 -15.85 -4.50
C LEU A 87 -11.55 -14.38 -4.37
N GLY A 88 -11.14 -13.53 -5.31
CA GLY A 88 -11.30 -12.09 -5.24
C GLY A 88 -10.24 -11.40 -4.37
N CYS A 89 -10.14 -10.08 -4.55
CA CYS A 89 -9.07 -9.29 -3.95
C CYS A 89 -8.99 -9.44 -2.43
N ARG A 90 -10.13 -9.37 -1.75
CA ARG A 90 -10.20 -9.43 -0.28
C ARG A 90 -9.62 -10.72 0.28
N LEU A 91 -10.07 -11.86 -0.22
CA LEU A 91 -9.65 -13.15 0.32
C LEU A 91 -8.30 -13.60 -0.22
N ALA A 92 -8.04 -13.40 -1.52
CA ALA A 92 -6.80 -13.82 -2.12
C ALA A 92 -5.59 -13.13 -1.48
N VAL A 93 -5.67 -11.80 -1.29
CA VAL A 93 -4.58 -11.03 -0.71
C VAL A 93 -4.43 -11.29 0.78
N SER A 94 -5.54 -11.23 1.56
CA SER A 94 -5.44 -11.42 3.01
C SER A 94 -4.90 -12.80 3.39
N GLN A 95 -5.37 -13.86 2.73
CA GLN A 95 -4.87 -15.22 2.97
C GLN A 95 -3.42 -15.41 2.50
N ALA A 96 -2.98 -14.68 1.46
CA ALA A 96 -1.57 -14.71 1.06
C ALA A 96 -0.67 -14.06 2.12
N ILE A 97 -1.12 -12.97 2.73
CA ILE A 97 -0.40 -12.31 3.82
C ILE A 97 -0.43 -13.17 5.10
N ASP A 98 -1.56 -13.85 5.41
CA ASP A 98 -1.65 -14.84 6.49
C ASP A 98 -0.59 -15.93 6.29
N TRP A 99 -0.58 -16.58 5.11
CA TRP A 99 0.38 -17.61 4.74
C TRP A 99 1.84 -17.14 4.83
N PHE A 100 2.14 -15.90 4.45
CA PHE A 100 3.46 -15.30 4.57
C PHE A 100 3.88 -15.14 6.04
N PHE A 101 3.01 -14.55 6.86
CA PHE A 101 3.30 -14.33 8.27
C PHE A 101 3.17 -15.59 9.15
N GLU A 102 2.61 -16.69 8.67
CA GLU A 102 2.76 -18.00 9.30
C GLU A 102 4.20 -18.51 9.24
N GLN A 103 4.97 -18.10 8.24
CA GLN A 103 6.34 -18.55 8.02
C GLN A 103 7.37 -17.51 8.45
N GLU A 104 7.09 -16.22 8.26
CA GLU A 104 8.00 -15.12 8.53
C GLU A 104 7.56 -14.26 9.71
N LEU A 105 8.51 -13.74 10.47
CA LEU A 105 8.23 -12.82 11.58
C LEU A 105 7.99 -11.39 11.10
N GLU A 106 8.60 -11.02 9.99
CA GLU A 106 8.54 -9.70 9.38
C GLU A 106 8.86 -9.81 7.89
N GLY A 107 8.44 -8.84 7.09
CA GLY A 107 8.83 -8.82 5.69
C GLY A 107 8.18 -7.71 4.88
N ILE A 108 8.59 -7.66 3.61
CA ILE A 108 8.20 -6.65 2.62
C ILE A 108 7.09 -7.24 1.75
N ILE A 109 6.09 -6.44 1.43
CA ILE A 109 4.94 -6.85 0.63
C ILE A 109 4.80 -5.90 -0.57
N LEU A 110 4.77 -6.48 -1.76
CA LEU A 110 4.61 -5.78 -3.03
C LEU A 110 3.48 -6.40 -3.84
N GLU A 111 2.68 -5.57 -4.49
CA GLU A 111 1.70 -5.99 -5.50
C GLU A 111 2.29 -5.83 -6.91
N ASP A 112 1.70 -6.51 -7.90
CA ASP A 112 2.21 -6.58 -9.27
C ASP A 112 2.22 -5.23 -10.03
N ASP A 113 1.62 -4.19 -9.46
CA ASP A 113 1.59 -2.83 -9.98
C ASP A 113 2.34 -1.81 -9.10
N CYS A 114 2.93 -2.22 -8.00
CA CYS A 114 3.66 -1.39 -7.05
C CYS A 114 5.17 -1.41 -7.35
N LEU A 115 5.65 -0.52 -8.25
CA LEU A 115 7.05 -0.48 -8.67
C LEU A 115 7.91 0.32 -7.67
N PRO A 116 8.84 -0.32 -6.93
CA PRO A 116 9.69 0.35 -5.96
C PRO A 116 10.97 0.94 -6.59
N ASP A 117 11.44 2.06 -6.02
CA ASP A 117 12.85 2.46 -6.12
C ASP A 117 13.71 1.43 -5.36
N GLN A 118 14.95 1.22 -5.79
CA GLN A 118 15.82 0.22 -5.16
C GLN A 118 16.03 0.48 -3.66
N SER A 119 16.15 1.74 -3.26
CA SER A 119 16.34 2.10 -1.85
C SER A 119 15.17 1.71 -0.94
N PHE A 120 13.98 1.43 -1.49
CA PHE A 120 12.82 0.97 -0.73
C PHE A 120 13.09 -0.32 0.06
N PHE A 121 13.80 -1.28 -0.53
CA PHE A 121 14.08 -2.56 0.12
C PHE A 121 14.93 -2.39 1.39
N TRP A 122 15.99 -1.58 1.31
CA TRP A 122 16.87 -1.30 2.45
C TRP A 122 16.22 -0.36 3.47
N PHE A 123 15.38 0.57 3.01
CA PHE A 123 14.52 1.37 3.89
C PHE A 123 13.62 0.48 4.74
N CYS A 124 12.94 -0.48 4.13
CA CYS A 124 12.10 -1.42 4.85
C CYS A 124 12.93 -2.32 5.79
N GLN A 125 14.04 -2.89 5.31
CA GLN A 125 14.89 -3.76 6.12
C GLN A 125 15.40 -3.10 7.40
N GLU A 126 15.95 -1.87 7.27
CA GLU A 126 16.47 -1.15 8.43
C GLU A 126 15.37 -0.84 9.44
N LEU A 127 14.19 -0.44 8.98
CA LEU A 127 13.07 -0.12 9.84
C LEU A 127 12.35 -1.34 10.42
N LEU A 128 12.29 -2.45 9.70
CA LEU A 128 11.84 -3.73 10.23
C LEU A 128 12.70 -4.13 11.42
N GLY A 129 14.02 -4.09 11.28
CA GLY A 129 14.93 -4.35 12.39
C GLY A 129 14.81 -3.36 13.55
N LYS A 130 14.77 -2.05 13.23
CA LYS A 130 14.71 -0.98 14.23
C LYS A 130 13.46 -1.02 15.10
N TYR A 131 12.29 -1.32 14.51
CA TYR A 131 11.00 -1.28 15.20
C TYR A 131 10.39 -2.66 15.45
N ARG A 132 11.21 -3.72 15.39
CA ARG A 132 10.74 -5.12 15.57
C ARG A 132 9.94 -5.31 16.84
N ASP A 133 10.41 -4.73 17.94
CA ASP A 133 9.82 -4.90 19.26
C ASP A 133 8.95 -3.72 19.71
N ASP A 134 8.88 -2.66 18.89
CA ASP A 134 8.06 -1.48 19.21
C ASP A 134 6.63 -1.64 18.70
N THR A 135 5.73 -2.01 19.60
CA THR A 135 4.33 -2.28 19.28
C THR A 135 3.54 -1.04 18.84
N ARG A 136 4.07 0.17 19.05
CA ARG A 136 3.47 1.41 18.55
C ARG A 136 3.55 1.51 17.03
N ILE A 137 4.52 0.84 16.41
CA ILE A 137 4.72 0.86 14.95
C ILE A 137 4.17 -0.45 14.38
N MET A 138 3.19 -0.33 13.49
CA MET A 138 2.53 -1.47 12.89
C MET A 138 2.76 -1.58 11.37
N HIS A 139 3.21 -0.50 10.72
CA HIS A 139 3.30 -0.42 9.27
C HIS A 139 4.49 0.42 8.84
N ILE A 140 5.16 0.02 7.77
CA ILE A 140 6.19 0.79 7.06
C ILE A 140 5.71 0.94 5.62
N GLY A 141 5.27 2.14 5.22
CA GLY A 141 4.82 2.41 3.87
C GLY A 141 5.96 2.83 2.93
N GLY A 142 5.86 2.49 1.65
CA GLY A 142 6.77 2.96 0.61
C GLY A 142 6.34 4.26 -0.06
N THR A 143 5.08 4.64 0.08
CA THR A 143 4.50 5.77 -0.65
C THR A 143 4.42 7.03 0.21
N ASN A 144 4.70 8.19 -0.43
CA ASN A 144 4.58 9.49 0.20
C ASN A 144 3.59 10.38 -0.58
N PHE A 145 2.37 10.58 -0.06
CA PHE A 145 1.33 11.42 -0.66
C PHE A 145 1.44 12.90 -0.28
N GLN A 146 2.65 13.40 -0.03
CA GLN A 146 2.87 14.83 0.21
C GLN A 146 3.16 15.63 -1.08
N PHE A 147 3.23 14.96 -2.25
CA PHE A 147 3.41 15.58 -3.56
C PHE A 147 4.59 16.57 -3.59
N GLY A 148 5.75 16.13 -3.08
CA GLY A 148 6.98 16.90 -3.05
C GLY A 148 7.09 17.92 -1.92
N LYS A 149 6.08 18.03 -1.03
CA LYS A 149 6.18 18.89 0.16
C LYS A 149 7.08 18.22 1.20
N GLU A 150 8.15 18.87 1.53
CA GLU A 150 9.02 18.45 2.62
C GLU A 150 8.33 18.64 3.98
N ARG A 151 8.31 17.57 4.79
CA ARG A 151 7.66 17.55 6.11
C ARG A 151 8.63 17.44 7.25
N THR A 152 9.80 16.91 6.98
CA THR A 152 10.79 16.61 8.01
C THR A 152 12.20 16.66 7.44
N LYS A 153 13.19 16.96 8.28
CA LYS A 153 14.62 16.80 7.98
C LYS A 153 15.12 15.37 8.15
N TYR A 154 14.27 14.50 8.71
CA TYR A 154 14.59 13.08 8.90
C TYR A 154 14.29 12.28 7.63
N SER A 155 14.78 11.06 7.56
CA SER A 155 14.51 10.18 6.42
C SER A 155 13.05 9.73 6.33
N TYR A 156 12.28 9.89 7.40
CA TYR A 156 10.86 9.52 7.48
C TYR A 156 10.17 10.26 8.64
N TYR A 157 8.85 10.13 8.71
CA TYR A 157 8.01 10.61 9.80
C TYR A 157 6.94 9.56 10.14
N PHE A 158 6.23 9.77 11.27
CA PHE A 158 5.14 8.89 11.69
C PHE A 158 3.79 9.46 11.31
N SER A 159 2.91 8.59 10.83
CA SER A 159 1.56 8.90 10.39
C SER A 159 0.57 7.92 11.01
N ARG A 160 -0.70 8.28 11.08
CA ARG A 160 -1.77 7.32 11.34
C ARG A 160 -2.22 6.58 10.07
N TYR A 161 -1.86 7.08 8.89
CA TYR A 161 -2.28 6.48 7.63
C TYR A 161 -1.34 5.37 7.18
N THR A 162 -1.91 4.22 6.88
CA THR A 162 -1.22 3.12 6.20
C THR A 162 -1.28 3.36 4.69
N HIS A 163 -0.14 3.58 4.06
CA HIS A 163 -0.03 3.72 2.61
C HIS A 163 0.43 2.38 2.04
N LEU A 164 -0.43 1.72 1.26
CA LEU A 164 -0.33 0.30 0.94
C LEU A 164 0.35 -0.02 -0.39
N TRP A 165 0.80 0.98 -1.14
CA TRP A 165 1.59 0.74 -2.34
C TRP A 165 3.04 0.46 -1.97
N GLY A 166 3.37 -0.83 -1.91
CA GLY A 166 4.64 -1.30 -1.39
C GLY A 166 4.81 -0.96 0.09
N TRP A 167 4.86 -1.98 0.94
CA TRP A 167 4.90 -1.80 2.37
C TRP A 167 5.61 -2.95 3.07
N ALA A 168 5.89 -2.79 4.36
CA ALA A 168 6.44 -3.83 5.20
C ALA A 168 5.77 -3.84 6.57
N SER A 169 5.76 -4.99 7.22
CA SER A 169 5.18 -5.18 8.55
C SER A 169 5.72 -6.43 9.24
N TRP A 170 5.12 -6.76 10.36
CA TRP A 170 5.48 -7.86 11.25
C TRP A 170 4.28 -8.76 11.52
N ARG A 171 4.53 -10.05 11.73
CA ARG A 171 3.52 -11.01 12.23
C ARG A 171 2.79 -10.47 13.46
N ARG A 172 3.52 -9.84 14.39
CA ARG A 172 2.94 -9.25 15.61
C ARG A 172 1.89 -8.17 15.34
N ALA A 173 2.02 -7.46 14.24
CA ALA A 173 1.05 -6.43 13.83
C ALA A 173 -0.10 -7.05 13.04
N TRP A 174 0.21 -7.94 12.08
CA TRP A 174 -0.78 -8.59 11.23
C TRP A 174 -1.78 -9.45 12.01
N LYS A 175 -1.43 -9.98 13.19
CA LYS A 175 -2.35 -10.74 14.06
C LYS A 175 -3.65 -10.02 14.44
N TYR A 176 -3.68 -8.68 14.31
CA TYR A 176 -4.87 -7.87 14.56
C TYR A 176 -5.77 -7.70 13.33
N TYR A 177 -5.32 -8.21 12.18
CA TYR A 177 -6.11 -8.19 10.97
C TYR A 177 -7.34 -9.09 11.11
N ASP A 178 -8.52 -8.55 10.76
CA ASP A 178 -9.76 -9.33 10.71
C ASP A 178 -10.49 -9.01 9.40
N VAL A 179 -10.49 -9.98 8.49
CA VAL A 179 -11.15 -9.87 7.18
C VAL A 179 -12.63 -9.51 7.27
N LYS A 180 -13.29 -9.81 8.39
CA LYS A 180 -14.73 -9.59 8.63
C LYS A 180 -15.02 -8.32 9.43
N LEU A 181 -14.00 -7.59 9.90
CA LEU A 181 -14.16 -6.40 10.75
C LEU A 181 -15.16 -6.62 11.93
N LYS A 182 -15.07 -7.75 12.62
CA LYS A 182 -16.03 -8.14 13.69
C LYS A 182 -16.16 -7.09 14.80
N GLN A 183 -15.11 -6.31 15.06
CA GLN A 183 -15.10 -5.25 16.07
C GLN A 183 -15.75 -3.95 15.61
N TRP A 184 -15.98 -3.76 14.30
CA TRP A 184 -16.50 -2.50 13.77
C TRP A 184 -17.91 -2.13 14.30
N PRO A 185 -18.89 -3.04 14.41
CA PRO A 185 -20.21 -2.71 14.96
C PRO A 185 -20.14 -2.12 16.38
N GLU A 186 -19.25 -2.66 17.24
CA GLU A 186 -19.01 -2.11 18.57
C GLU A 186 -18.28 -0.78 18.50
N GLY A 187 -17.26 -0.67 17.66
CA GLY A 187 -16.52 0.56 17.43
C GLY A 187 -17.41 1.70 16.93
N LYS A 188 -18.36 1.40 16.03
CA LYS A 188 -19.36 2.37 15.57
C LYS A 188 -20.26 2.84 16.70
N LYS A 189 -20.81 1.91 17.51
CA LYS A 189 -21.66 2.21 18.67
C LYS A 189 -20.94 3.11 19.69
N ASN A 190 -19.63 2.92 19.85
CA ASN A 190 -18.80 3.70 20.77
C ASN A 190 -18.16 4.93 20.10
N GLU A 191 -18.61 5.31 18.91
CA GLU A 191 -18.15 6.50 18.17
C GLU A 191 -16.61 6.61 18.05
N ILE A 192 -15.93 5.45 17.87
CA ILE A 192 -14.46 5.38 17.89
C ILE A 192 -13.79 6.32 16.90
N LEU A 193 -14.45 6.64 15.77
CA LEU A 193 -13.92 7.56 14.76
C LEU A 193 -13.74 8.99 15.27
N LEU A 194 -14.53 9.42 16.27
CA LEU A 194 -14.38 10.73 16.91
C LEU A 194 -13.06 10.87 17.67
N ASN A 195 -12.50 9.75 18.15
CA ASN A 195 -11.20 9.77 18.80
C ASN A 195 -10.03 9.96 17.80
N TRP A 196 -10.30 9.81 16.51
CA TRP A 196 -9.28 9.95 15.48
C TRP A 196 -9.37 11.27 14.72
N ALA A 197 -10.56 11.86 14.56
CA ALA A 197 -10.74 13.15 13.92
C ALA A 197 -12.06 13.82 14.32
N ASP A 198 -12.06 15.15 14.33
CA ASP A 198 -13.25 15.97 14.55
C ASP A 198 -13.99 16.32 13.24
N ASP A 199 -13.39 16.07 12.06
CA ASP A 199 -14.00 16.40 10.76
C ASP A 199 -15.10 15.38 10.42
N ARG A 200 -16.35 15.85 10.38
CA ARG A 200 -17.51 15.04 10.01
C ARG A 200 -17.40 14.39 8.63
N ARG A 201 -16.68 14.99 7.68
CA ARG A 201 -16.47 14.40 6.34
C ARG A 201 -15.55 13.19 6.42
N PHE A 202 -14.50 13.27 7.24
CA PHE A 202 -13.62 12.15 7.56
C PHE A 202 -14.41 11.01 8.19
N ILE A 203 -15.18 11.31 9.23
CA ILE A 203 -15.97 10.31 9.96
C ILE A 203 -16.94 9.60 9.00
N ASN A 204 -17.76 10.35 8.26
CA ASN A 204 -18.71 9.78 7.32
C ASN A 204 -18.05 8.95 6.21
N PHE A 205 -16.87 9.37 5.72
CA PHE A 205 -16.14 8.63 4.70
C PHE A 205 -15.70 7.25 5.20
N TRP A 206 -15.07 7.20 6.38
CA TRP A 206 -14.57 5.95 6.93
C TRP A 206 -15.69 5.05 7.46
N GLU A 207 -16.74 5.63 8.04
CA GLU A 207 -17.92 4.89 8.46
C GLU A 207 -18.53 4.12 7.28
N ILE A 208 -18.73 4.77 6.14
CA ILE A 208 -19.25 4.14 4.92
C ILE A 208 -18.33 3.02 4.44
N LEU A 209 -17.01 3.22 4.46
CA LEU A 209 -16.06 2.20 4.02
C LEU A 209 -16.05 0.98 4.94
N PHE A 210 -16.05 1.18 6.24
CA PHE A 210 -16.09 0.07 7.20
C PHE A 210 -17.43 -0.69 7.13
N GLU A 211 -18.54 0.01 6.94
CA GLU A 211 -19.85 -0.65 6.74
C GLU A 211 -19.87 -1.50 5.47
N LYS A 212 -19.44 -0.95 4.33
CA LYS A 212 -19.37 -1.69 3.08
C LYS A 212 -18.40 -2.88 3.14
N SER A 213 -17.32 -2.75 3.89
CA SER A 213 -16.37 -3.86 4.09
C SER A 213 -16.98 -4.96 4.98
N THR A 214 -17.76 -4.59 5.98
CA THR A 214 -18.44 -5.54 6.88
C THR A 214 -19.61 -6.26 6.18
N SER A 215 -20.39 -5.53 5.35
CA SER A 215 -21.49 -6.13 4.57
C SER A 215 -21.03 -7.03 3.43
N GLY A 216 -19.76 -6.90 3.00
CA GLY A 216 -19.22 -7.61 1.85
C GLY A 216 -19.46 -6.91 0.51
N ASP A 217 -20.02 -5.69 0.51
CA ASP A 217 -20.25 -4.89 -0.70
C ASP A 217 -18.95 -4.34 -1.31
N LEU A 218 -17.85 -4.43 -0.57
CA LEU A 218 -16.53 -4.00 -1.01
C LEU A 218 -15.55 -5.16 -0.97
N ASP A 219 -15.11 -5.62 -2.14
CA ASP A 219 -14.09 -6.67 -2.26
C ASP A 219 -12.68 -6.06 -2.16
N THR A 220 -12.26 -5.77 -0.93
CA THR A 220 -10.93 -5.21 -0.63
C THR A 220 -10.41 -5.73 0.70
N TRP A 221 -9.08 -5.75 0.85
CA TRP A 221 -8.36 -6.18 2.05
C TRP A 221 -7.79 -5.03 2.85
N ASP A 222 -7.58 -3.90 2.24
CA ASP A 222 -6.82 -2.75 2.74
C ASP A 222 -7.55 -1.97 3.84
N ILE A 223 -8.87 -1.83 3.72
CA ILE A 223 -9.73 -1.14 4.70
C ILE A 223 -9.68 -1.84 6.06
N GLN A 224 -9.65 -3.16 6.06
CA GLN A 224 -9.53 -3.98 7.28
C GLN A 224 -8.15 -3.77 7.94
N TRP A 225 -7.08 -3.63 7.16
CA TRP A 225 -5.76 -3.36 7.69
C TRP A 225 -5.65 -1.96 8.31
N ILE A 226 -6.24 -0.96 7.67
CA ILE A 226 -6.34 0.40 8.24
C ILE A 226 -7.05 0.36 9.59
N PHE A 227 -8.20 -0.33 9.66
CA PHE A 227 -8.93 -0.49 10.92
C PHE A 227 -8.11 -1.23 11.98
N ALA A 228 -7.43 -2.30 11.61
CA ALA A 228 -6.56 -3.04 12.52
C ALA A 228 -5.46 -2.15 13.13
N CYS A 229 -4.77 -1.35 12.30
CA CYS A 229 -3.78 -0.41 12.80
C CYS A 229 -4.40 0.65 13.72
N TRP A 230 -5.51 1.25 13.33
CA TRP A 230 -6.15 2.31 14.11
C TRP A 230 -6.73 1.80 15.43
N SER A 231 -7.36 0.63 15.45
CA SER A 231 -7.92 0.03 16.68
C SER A 231 -6.86 -0.28 17.74
N GLN A 232 -5.59 -0.42 17.32
CA GLN A 232 -4.44 -0.61 18.21
C GLN A 232 -3.66 0.70 18.48
N ASN A 233 -4.18 1.85 18.02
CA ASN A 233 -3.46 3.13 18.05
C ASN A 233 -2.08 3.05 17.38
N GLY A 234 -1.94 2.17 16.38
CA GLY A 234 -0.71 1.90 15.67
C GLY A 234 -0.33 3.01 14.71
N LEU A 235 0.95 3.33 14.66
CA LEU A 235 1.53 4.30 13.75
C LEU A 235 2.17 3.60 12.56
N SER A 236 2.16 4.33 11.44
CA SER A 236 2.88 3.99 10.23
C SER A 236 4.14 4.83 10.09
N VAL A 237 5.21 4.25 9.59
CA VAL A 237 6.36 4.99 9.07
C VAL A 237 6.08 5.39 7.63
N VAL A 238 6.27 6.67 7.30
CA VAL A 238 6.13 7.21 5.94
C VAL A 238 7.47 7.82 5.52
N PRO A 239 8.08 7.41 4.40
CA PRO A 239 9.35 7.94 3.94
C PRO A 239 9.24 9.44 3.61
N SER A 240 10.31 10.20 3.76
CA SER A 240 10.34 11.65 3.45
C SER A 240 10.18 11.94 1.95
N VAL A 241 10.48 10.96 1.10
CA VAL A 241 10.30 10.99 -0.35
C VAL A 241 9.47 9.79 -0.82
N ASN A 242 8.85 9.87 -1.99
CA ASN A 242 8.11 8.73 -2.53
C ASN A 242 9.07 7.63 -3.02
N LEU A 243 8.92 6.40 -2.51
CA LEU A 243 9.76 5.24 -2.86
C LEU A 243 9.05 4.25 -3.78
N VAL A 244 7.73 4.33 -3.95
CA VAL A 244 6.96 3.40 -4.77
C VAL A 244 6.02 4.16 -5.68
N THR A 245 6.02 3.81 -6.97
CA THR A 245 5.02 4.28 -7.94
C THR A 245 4.02 3.16 -8.24
N ASN A 246 2.73 3.52 -8.37
CA ASN A 246 1.70 2.58 -8.75
C ASN A 246 1.48 2.64 -10.27
N LEU A 247 1.65 1.50 -10.95
CA LEU A 247 1.47 1.33 -12.39
C LEU A 247 0.03 0.93 -12.76
N GLY A 248 -0.82 0.66 -11.75
CA GLY A 248 -2.18 0.14 -11.92
C GLY A 248 -3.22 1.18 -12.34
N PHE A 249 -2.84 2.42 -12.67
CA PHE A 249 -3.76 3.45 -13.16
C PHE A 249 -4.02 3.29 -14.66
N SER A 250 -4.85 2.31 -15.03
CA SER A 250 -5.24 2.05 -16.42
C SER A 250 -6.71 1.71 -16.52
N LYS A 251 -7.27 1.76 -17.73
CA LYS A 251 -8.67 1.34 -18.00
C LYS A 251 -8.93 -0.13 -17.66
N LYS A 252 -7.88 -0.94 -17.62
CA LYS A 252 -7.91 -2.38 -17.27
C LYS A 252 -7.78 -2.63 -15.77
N SER A 253 -7.55 -1.61 -14.94
CA SER A 253 -7.35 -1.79 -13.49
C SER A 253 -8.66 -2.07 -12.75
N THR A 254 -8.57 -2.82 -11.65
CA THR A 254 -9.72 -3.22 -10.83
C THR A 254 -10.26 -2.03 -10.03
N HIS A 255 -9.40 -1.24 -9.41
CA HIS A 255 -9.79 -0.18 -8.46
C HIS A 255 -9.41 1.25 -8.91
N THR A 256 -8.42 1.44 -9.79
CA THR A 256 -7.87 2.76 -10.15
C THR A 256 -7.97 3.01 -11.65
N ARG A 257 -9.14 3.50 -12.11
CA ARG A 257 -9.44 3.68 -13.54
C ARG A 257 -9.15 5.10 -14.07
N ASP A 258 -8.74 6.03 -13.23
CA ASP A 258 -8.51 7.42 -13.61
C ASP A 258 -7.01 7.68 -13.90
N GLU A 259 -6.63 7.54 -15.17
CA GLU A 259 -5.27 7.83 -15.68
C GLU A 259 -4.85 9.31 -15.48
N LYS A 260 -5.81 10.22 -15.24
CA LYS A 260 -5.57 11.63 -14.98
C LYS A 260 -5.44 11.96 -13.48
N SER A 261 -5.48 10.95 -12.63
CA SER A 261 -5.30 11.13 -11.20
C SER A 261 -3.90 11.68 -10.90
N GLU A 262 -3.80 12.64 -9.99
CA GLU A 262 -2.51 13.11 -9.46
C GLU A 262 -1.71 11.97 -8.79
N LEU A 263 -2.39 10.85 -8.47
CA LEU A 263 -1.79 9.65 -7.89
C LEU A 263 -1.19 8.72 -8.94
N ALA A 264 -1.61 8.86 -10.20
CA ALA A 264 -1.10 8.03 -11.29
C ALA A 264 0.38 8.36 -11.54
N TYR A 265 1.19 7.31 -11.58
CA TYR A 265 2.61 7.42 -11.94
C TYR A 265 3.42 8.42 -11.10
N MET A 266 3.12 8.56 -9.81
CA MET A 266 3.91 9.40 -8.92
C MET A 266 5.39 9.01 -9.00
N SER A 267 6.27 9.97 -9.32
CA SER A 267 7.69 9.71 -9.46
C SER A 267 8.31 9.29 -8.12
N THR A 268 9.21 8.34 -8.17
CA THR A 268 10.03 7.93 -7.03
C THR A 268 11.31 8.76 -6.93
N LYS A 269 11.84 8.83 -5.71
CA LYS A 269 13.17 9.36 -5.43
C LYS A 269 13.90 8.37 -4.53
N THR A 270 15.20 8.21 -4.74
CA THR A 270 16.06 7.40 -3.89
C THR A 270 16.19 8.06 -2.52
N ILE A 271 16.05 7.30 -1.44
CA ILE A 271 16.34 7.76 -0.08
C ILE A 271 17.83 7.58 0.21
N ASN A 272 18.42 8.54 0.94
CA ASN A 272 19.83 8.51 1.27
C ASN A 272 20.12 7.62 2.49
N PHE A 273 21.27 6.95 2.47
CA PHE A 273 21.82 6.21 3.59
C PHE A 273 23.18 6.81 4.00
N PRO A 274 23.53 6.78 5.32
CA PRO A 274 22.71 6.23 6.41
C PRO A 274 21.45 7.04 6.65
N MET A 275 20.36 6.37 7.09
CA MET A 275 19.11 7.07 7.39
C MET A 275 19.23 7.94 8.63
N VAL A 276 18.58 9.12 8.58
CA VAL A 276 18.45 10.02 9.72
C VAL A 276 17.12 9.76 10.41
N HIS A 277 17.16 9.13 11.58
CA HIS A 277 15.97 8.73 12.33
C HIS A 277 15.39 9.86 13.17
N PRO A 278 14.06 9.99 13.30
CA PRO A 278 13.44 10.87 14.29
C PRO A 278 13.77 10.45 15.73
N ASN A 279 14.07 11.44 16.58
CA ASN A 279 14.34 11.18 18.00
C ASN A 279 13.07 10.81 18.79
N PHE A 280 11.89 11.17 18.29
CA PHE A 280 10.61 10.96 18.95
C PHE A 280 9.64 10.22 18.03
N ILE A 281 8.92 9.26 18.59
CA ILE A 281 7.83 8.56 17.89
C ILE A 281 6.54 9.32 18.16
N VAL A 282 6.30 10.33 17.34
CA VAL A 282 5.14 11.23 17.45
C VAL A 282 4.53 11.40 16.05
N ARG A 283 3.22 11.27 15.97
CA ARG A 283 2.45 11.47 14.76
C ARG A 283 2.66 12.88 14.16
N HIS A 284 2.90 12.96 12.87
CA HIS A 284 3.04 14.22 12.16
C HIS A 284 1.68 14.76 11.69
N CYS A 285 0.95 15.43 12.59
CA CYS A 285 -0.43 15.87 12.35
C CYS A 285 -0.60 16.71 11.08
N LYS A 286 0.33 17.62 10.76
CA LYS A 286 0.23 18.46 9.53
C LYS A 286 0.36 17.64 8.25
N ALA A 287 1.16 16.56 8.26
CA ALA A 287 1.27 15.66 7.12
C ALA A 287 -0.03 14.87 6.93
N ASP A 288 -0.59 14.35 8.03
CA ASP A 288 -1.85 13.62 8.02
C ASP A 288 -3.02 14.51 7.55
N GLN A 289 -3.16 15.72 8.09
CA GLN A 289 -4.18 16.68 7.65
C GLN A 289 -4.10 17.01 6.16
N TYR A 290 -2.89 17.06 5.60
CA TYR A 290 -2.73 17.26 4.17
C TYR A 290 -3.23 16.06 3.35
N VAL A 291 -2.92 14.84 3.77
CA VAL A 291 -3.44 13.61 3.14
C VAL A 291 -4.97 13.56 3.24
N GLU A 292 -5.53 13.87 4.40
CA GLU A 292 -6.97 13.93 4.63
C GLU A 292 -7.65 14.91 3.67
N TRP A 293 -7.10 16.11 3.56
CA TRP A 293 -7.64 17.12 2.66
C TRP A 293 -7.56 16.68 1.21
N GLN A 294 -6.44 16.07 0.79
CA GLN A 294 -6.25 15.60 -0.58
C GLN A 294 -7.16 14.43 -0.95
N GLN A 295 -7.28 13.46 -0.08
CA GLN A 295 -7.94 12.19 -0.41
C GLN A 295 -9.42 12.16 0.00
N PHE A 296 -9.79 12.80 1.11
CA PHE A 296 -11.13 12.64 1.69
C PHE A 296 -11.97 13.91 1.70
N SER A 297 -11.34 15.11 1.62
CA SER A 297 -12.03 16.38 1.80
C SER A 297 -12.21 17.19 0.52
N ARG A 298 -11.49 16.86 -0.56
CA ARG A 298 -11.71 17.52 -1.87
C ARG A 298 -13.08 17.12 -2.41
N PRO A 299 -14.00 18.07 -2.64
CA PRO A 299 -15.21 17.74 -3.39
C PRO A 299 -14.81 17.29 -4.80
N PRO A 300 -15.37 16.20 -5.34
CA PRO A 300 -15.05 15.78 -6.70
C PRO A 300 -15.32 16.96 -7.64
N LEU A 301 -14.39 17.21 -8.57
CA LEU A 301 -14.47 18.31 -9.57
C LEU A 301 -15.85 18.40 -10.23
N SER A 302 -16.52 17.25 -10.41
CA SER A 302 -17.90 17.19 -10.91
C SER A 302 -18.94 17.89 -10.01
N ARG A 303 -18.69 18.00 -8.69
CA ARG A 303 -19.56 18.76 -7.78
C ARG A 303 -19.28 20.27 -7.84
N LEU A 304 -18.02 20.66 -7.98
CA LEU A 304 -17.63 22.06 -8.20
C LEU A 304 -18.19 22.56 -9.54
N LEU A 305 -18.05 21.82 -10.63
CA LEU A 305 -18.57 22.16 -11.94
C LEU A 305 -20.11 22.22 -11.96
N ARG A 306 -20.82 21.36 -11.22
CA ARG A 306 -22.27 21.45 -11.05
C ARG A 306 -22.69 22.68 -10.23
N LYS A 307 -21.94 23.06 -9.18
CA LYS A 307 -22.18 24.31 -8.44
C LYS A 307 -21.93 25.53 -9.31
N PHE A 308 -20.88 25.57 -10.10
CA PHE A 308 -20.62 26.65 -11.06
C PHE A 308 -21.67 26.73 -12.16
N LYS A 309 -22.10 25.61 -12.75
CA LYS A 309 -23.19 25.60 -13.75
C LYS A 309 -24.53 26.05 -13.16
N ARG A 310 -24.77 25.77 -11.88
CA ARG A 310 -26.00 26.24 -11.19
C ARG A 310 -25.96 27.73 -10.88
N LEU A 311 -24.77 28.27 -10.54
CA LEU A 311 -24.56 29.71 -10.31
C LEU A 311 -24.64 30.53 -11.62
N ILE A 312 -24.20 29.97 -12.74
CA ILE A 312 -24.31 30.63 -14.06
C ILE A 312 -25.77 30.63 -14.52
N ARG A 313 -26.54 29.55 -14.30
CA ARG A 313 -27.96 29.49 -14.67
C ARG A 313 -28.87 30.47 -13.87
N TRP A 314 -28.42 30.92 -12.69
CA TRP A 314 -29.17 31.92 -11.88
C TRP A 314 -28.85 33.37 -12.27
N ARG A 315 -27.96 33.58 -13.26
CA ARG A 315 -27.68 34.93 -13.79
C ARG A 315 -28.35 35.19 -15.12
N ASP A 316 -28.97 34.21 -15.73
CA ASP A 316 -29.64 34.27 -17.02
C ASP A 316 -31.21 34.18 -16.88
N GLU A 317 -31.73 34.20 -15.64
CA GLU A 317 -33.12 34.43 -15.28
C GLU A 317 -33.22 35.75 -14.46
#